data_f23ea6c21ac37f65b58215d7f1142918
#
_entry.id   f23ea6c21ac37f65b58215d7f1142918
#
_cell.length_a   1.000
_cell.length_b   1.000
_cell.length_c   1.000
_cell.angle_alpha   90.00
_cell.angle_beta   90.00
_cell.angle_gamma   90.00
#
_symmetry.space_group_name_H-M   'P 1'
#
loop_
_entity.id
_entity.type
_entity.pdbx_description
1 polymer ?
#
loop_
_entity_poly.entity_id
_entity_poly.type
_entity_poly.pdbx_seq_one_letter_code
_entity_poly.pdbx_strand_id
1 'polypeptide(L)'
;MLILIRGAGDIATGVALRLYRSGMQVVMTDLPQPTAIRRTVCFSPAITHGETVVEGVHAARAETAEQALALLAEGVVPVLPDPALTCLTSLRPDGLVDAILAKKNLGTHITDAPVVVGVGPGFTAGVDCHAVVETMRGHTLGRVIYDGAALP
;
A
#
# COMPACT_ATOMS: atom_id res chain seq x y z
N MET A 1 -13.57 1.75 -7.32
CA MET A 1 -12.63 0.65 -6.99
C MET A 1 -11.82 1.06 -5.79
N LEU A 2 -11.76 0.21 -4.80
CA LEU A 2 -11.01 0.42 -3.55
C LEU A 2 -9.73 -0.41 -3.58
N ILE A 3 -8.59 0.25 -3.41
CA ILE A 3 -7.28 -0.39 -3.34
C ILE A 3 -6.70 -0.18 -1.95
N LEU A 4 -6.29 -1.25 -1.31
CA LEU A 4 -5.56 -1.22 -0.06
C LEU A 4 -4.07 -1.38 -0.35
N ILE A 5 -3.27 -0.43 0.15
CA ILE A 5 -1.81 -0.48 0.01
C ILE A 5 -1.21 -0.80 1.37
N ARG A 6 -0.43 -1.84 1.42
CA ARG A 6 0.30 -2.24 2.60
C ARG A 6 1.66 -1.56 2.61
N GLY A 7 1.87 -0.67 3.57
CA GLY A 7 3.00 0.25 3.64
C GLY A 7 2.59 1.69 3.38
N ALA A 8 3.29 2.65 3.95
CA ALA A 8 3.07 4.08 3.74
C ALA A 8 4.39 4.86 3.62
N GLY A 9 5.47 4.19 3.26
CA GLY A 9 6.75 4.81 2.94
C GLY A 9 6.73 5.50 1.57
N ASP A 10 7.89 5.90 1.08
CA ASP A 10 8.00 6.67 -0.15
C ASP A 10 7.52 5.91 -1.40
N ILE A 11 7.88 4.63 -1.53
CA ILE A 11 7.45 3.82 -2.68
C ILE A 11 5.94 3.58 -2.62
N ALA A 12 5.43 3.17 -1.47
CA ALA A 12 4.00 2.95 -1.27
C ALA A 12 3.20 4.23 -1.55
N THR A 13 3.71 5.37 -1.12
CA THR A 13 3.08 6.68 -1.36
C THR A 13 3.08 7.03 -2.84
N GLY A 14 4.16 6.76 -3.56
CA GLY A 14 4.20 6.94 -5.02
C GLY A 14 3.13 6.12 -5.73
N VAL A 15 2.95 4.86 -5.34
CA VAL A 15 1.87 4.01 -5.85
C VAL A 15 0.51 4.59 -5.50
N ALA A 16 0.32 5.01 -4.25
CA ALA A 16 -0.93 5.61 -3.77
C ALA A 16 -1.33 6.85 -4.57
N LEU A 17 -0.39 7.77 -4.81
CA LEU A 17 -0.64 8.98 -5.57
C LEU A 17 -1.08 8.66 -7.00
N ARG A 18 -0.44 7.68 -7.62
CA ARG A 18 -0.77 7.27 -8.98
C ARG A 18 -2.19 6.71 -9.07
N LEU A 19 -2.55 5.83 -8.14
CA LEU A 19 -3.88 5.22 -8.11
C LEU A 19 -4.95 6.24 -7.73
N TYR A 20 -4.69 7.09 -6.76
CA TYR A 20 -5.58 8.17 -6.35
C TYR A 20 -5.90 9.10 -7.53
N ARG A 21 -4.88 9.53 -8.27
CA ARG A 21 -5.03 10.40 -9.44
C ARG A 21 -5.71 9.71 -10.62
N SER A 22 -5.76 8.39 -10.61
CA SER A 22 -6.49 7.60 -11.60
C SER A 22 -7.97 7.42 -11.24
N GLY A 23 -8.43 8.04 -10.15
CA GLY A 23 -9.81 7.99 -9.72
C GLY A 23 -10.16 6.84 -8.78
N MET A 24 -9.17 6.11 -8.29
CA MET A 24 -9.38 5.01 -7.32
C MET A 24 -9.41 5.55 -5.90
N GLN A 25 -10.18 4.88 -5.04
CA GLN A 25 -10.10 5.07 -3.61
C GLN A 25 -8.92 4.28 -3.06
N VAL A 26 -8.10 4.92 -2.23
CA VAL A 26 -6.87 4.33 -1.71
C VAL A 26 -6.90 4.38 -0.19
N VAL A 27 -6.65 3.23 0.44
CA VAL A 27 -6.43 3.09 1.88
C VAL A 27 -5.01 2.53 2.07
N MET A 28 -4.29 3.04 3.06
CA MET A 28 -2.95 2.59 3.37
C MET A 28 -2.86 2.05 4.79
N THR A 29 -1.96 1.11 5.01
CA THR A 29 -1.63 0.60 6.35
C THR A 29 -0.13 0.71 6.59
N ASP A 30 0.25 0.91 7.82
CA ASP A 30 1.67 0.91 8.22
C ASP A 30 1.79 0.49 9.69
N LEU A 31 3.02 0.47 10.18
CA LEU A 31 3.32 0.21 11.59
C LEU A 31 2.76 1.33 12.47
N PRO A 32 2.38 1.05 13.73
CA PRO A 32 2.00 2.10 14.68
C PRO A 32 3.12 3.12 14.92
N GLN A 33 4.37 2.70 14.75
CA GLN A 33 5.55 3.57 14.76
C GLN A 33 6.28 3.42 13.43
N PRO A 34 5.93 4.24 12.42
CA PRO A 34 6.51 4.12 11.09
C PRO A 34 8.02 4.36 11.09
N THR A 35 8.71 3.61 10.23
CA THR A 35 10.17 3.67 10.07
C THR A 35 10.61 4.43 8.83
N ALA A 36 9.69 5.13 8.15
CA ALA A 36 10.02 5.87 6.93
C ALA A 36 11.07 6.95 7.18
N ILE A 37 12.06 7.02 6.30
CA ILE A 37 13.17 7.97 6.40
C ILE A 37 12.79 9.29 5.70
N ARG A 38 12.17 9.21 4.53
CA ARG A 38 11.81 10.38 3.70
C ARG A 38 10.40 10.88 4.03
N ARG A 39 10.24 11.46 5.21
CA ARG A 39 8.91 11.84 5.74
C ARG A 39 8.17 12.89 4.91
N THR A 40 8.88 13.75 4.17
CA THR A 40 8.25 14.80 3.36
C THR A 40 7.62 14.28 2.08
N VAL A 41 7.97 13.06 1.65
CA VAL A 41 7.48 12.46 0.42
C VAL A 41 6.67 11.20 0.65
N CYS A 42 6.21 10.97 1.89
CA CYS A 42 5.43 9.79 2.22
C CYS A 42 4.26 10.12 3.14
N PHE A 43 3.28 9.21 3.17
CA PHE A 43 2.08 9.35 3.98
C PHE A 43 2.21 8.81 5.41
N SER A 44 3.31 8.12 5.73
CA SER A 44 3.51 7.56 7.08
C SER A 44 3.39 8.60 8.21
N PRO A 45 3.76 9.89 8.05
CA PRO A 45 3.57 10.88 9.10
C PRO A 45 2.10 11.07 9.52
N ALA A 46 1.12 10.68 8.71
CA ALA A 46 -0.28 10.70 9.12
C ALA A 46 -0.51 9.86 10.39
N ILE A 47 0.22 8.77 10.57
CA ILE A 47 0.10 7.92 11.78
C ILE A 47 0.63 8.65 13.02
N THR A 48 1.76 9.34 12.92
CA THR A 48 2.39 10.01 14.06
C THR A 48 1.82 11.40 14.36
N HIS A 49 1.37 12.11 13.32
CA HIS A 49 0.89 13.49 13.42
C HIS A 49 -0.61 13.66 13.22
N GLY A 50 -1.32 12.58 12.86
CA GLY A 50 -2.76 12.61 12.61
C GLY A 50 -3.13 12.90 11.16
N GLU A 51 -2.36 13.73 10.47
CA GLU A 51 -2.58 14.09 9.07
C GLU A 51 -1.28 14.52 8.39
N THR A 52 -1.27 14.44 7.07
CA THR A 52 -0.17 14.95 6.26
C THR A 52 -0.65 15.23 4.83
N VAL A 53 0.16 15.94 4.06
CA VAL A 53 -0.12 16.27 2.66
C VAL A 53 1.12 15.95 1.83
N VAL A 54 0.94 15.23 0.74
CA VAL A 54 2.02 14.97 -0.23
C VAL A 54 1.48 15.32 -1.62
N GLU A 55 2.16 16.21 -2.32
CA GLU A 55 1.79 16.67 -3.66
C GLU A 55 0.31 17.08 -3.78
N GLY A 56 -0.19 17.76 -2.76
CA GLY A 56 -1.57 18.24 -2.72
C GLY A 56 -2.61 17.19 -2.32
N VAL A 57 -2.22 15.94 -2.11
CA VAL A 57 -3.11 14.88 -1.67
C VAL A 57 -3.06 14.77 -0.15
N HIS A 58 -4.23 14.87 0.49
CA HIS A 58 -4.35 14.79 1.94
C HIS A 58 -4.48 13.33 2.40
N ALA A 59 -3.79 12.99 3.47
CA ALA A 59 -3.91 11.73 4.16
C ALA A 59 -4.14 11.97 5.66
N ALA A 60 -4.88 11.09 6.30
CA ALA A 60 -5.18 11.20 7.72
C ALA A 60 -5.20 9.82 8.38
N ARG A 61 -4.85 9.81 9.66
CA ARG A 61 -4.90 8.59 10.48
C ARG A 61 -6.34 8.13 10.65
N ALA A 62 -6.56 6.84 10.50
CA ALA A 62 -7.80 6.16 10.86
C ALA A 62 -7.50 5.02 11.81
N GLU A 63 -8.36 4.83 12.81
CA GLU A 63 -8.22 3.74 13.78
C GLU A 63 -9.08 2.52 13.40
N THR A 64 -10.14 2.76 12.64
CA THR A 64 -11.12 1.73 12.27
C THR A 64 -11.45 1.80 10.78
N ALA A 65 -12.03 0.70 10.27
CA ALA A 65 -12.52 0.68 8.90
C ALA A 65 -13.63 1.73 8.68
N GLU A 66 -14.47 1.97 9.67
CA GLU A 66 -15.52 3.00 9.59
C GLU A 66 -14.96 4.40 9.43
N GLN A 67 -13.91 4.73 10.21
CA GLN A 67 -13.22 6.01 10.07
C GLN A 67 -12.55 6.13 8.71
N ALA A 68 -11.96 5.04 8.22
CA ALA A 68 -11.34 5.03 6.89
C ALA A 68 -12.37 5.31 5.79
N LEU A 69 -13.54 4.68 5.85
CA LEU A 69 -14.61 4.92 4.87
C LEU A 69 -15.12 6.37 4.92
N ALA A 70 -15.20 6.96 6.10
CA ALA A 70 -15.59 8.36 6.26
C ALA A 70 -14.57 9.31 5.61
N LEU A 71 -13.28 9.05 5.80
CA LEU A 71 -12.20 9.83 5.17
C LEU A 71 -12.22 9.70 3.65
N LEU A 72 -12.44 8.50 3.14
CA LEU A 72 -12.55 8.26 1.69
C LEU A 72 -13.69 9.08 1.08
N ALA A 73 -14.81 9.21 1.78
CA ALA A 73 -15.94 10.04 1.32
C ALA A 73 -15.57 11.52 1.22
N GLU A 74 -14.58 11.99 1.97
CA GLU A 74 -14.07 13.36 1.93
C GLU A 74 -12.91 13.54 0.93
N GLY A 75 -12.51 12.48 0.22
CA GLY A 75 -11.38 12.53 -0.70
C GLY A 75 -10.01 12.48 -0.01
N VAL A 76 -9.97 12.04 1.24
CA VAL A 76 -8.75 11.91 2.04
C VAL A 76 -8.29 10.46 2.05
N VAL A 77 -6.98 10.23 1.94
CA VAL A 77 -6.39 8.90 2.01
C VAL A 77 -6.27 8.47 3.48
N PRO A 78 -7.00 7.44 3.92
CA PRO A 78 -6.84 6.93 5.28
C PRO A 78 -5.54 6.16 5.42
N VAL A 79 -4.85 6.34 6.55
CA VAL A 79 -3.66 5.56 6.91
C VAL A 79 -3.92 4.91 8.26
N LEU A 80 -3.98 3.58 8.28
CA LEU A 80 -4.27 2.82 9.49
C LEU A 80 -2.99 2.21 10.08
N PRO A 81 -2.78 2.30 11.41
CA PRO A 81 -1.70 1.59 12.09
C PRO A 81 -2.10 0.10 12.26
N ASP A 82 -2.16 -0.63 11.16
CA ASP A 82 -2.71 -1.98 11.10
C ASP A 82 -1.81 -2.91 10.26
N PRO A 83 -0.60 -3.23 10.76
CA PRO A 83 0.33 -4.08 10.00
C PRO A 83 -0.19 -5.51 9.76
N ALA A 84 -1.08 -6.00 10.60
CA ALA A 84 -1.67 -7.34 10.48
C ALA A 84 -2.86 -7.39 9.52
N LEU A 85 -3.26 -6.26 8.91
CA LEU A 85 -4.41 -6.17 8.01
C LEU A 85 -5.73 -6.63 8.64
N THR A 86 -5.96 -6.27 9.89
CA THR A 86 -7.24 -6.59 10.57
C THR A 86 -8.43 -5.89 9.92
N CYS A 87 -8.19 -4.77 9.22
CA CYS A 87 -9.21 -4.03 8.49
C CYS A 87 -9.69 -4.73 7.20
N LEU A 88 -8.96 -5.75 6.74
CA LEU A 88 -9.19 -6.36 5.43
C LEU A 88 -10.62 -6.90 5.26
N THR A 89 -11.13 -7.61 6.27
CA THR A 89 -12.46 -8.20 6.24
C THR A 89 -13.58 -7.16 6.23
N SER A 90 -13.37 -6.01 6.84
CA SER A 90 -14.35 -4.93 6.89
C SER A 90 -14.31 -4.04 5.66
N LEU A 91 -13.13 -3.78 5.13
CA LEU A 91 -12.96 -2.92 3.95
C LEU A 91 -13.26 -3.65 2.64
N ARG A 92 -12.93 -4.93 2.53
CA ARG A 92 -13.09 -5.74 1.32
C ARG A 92 -12.59 -5.04 0.06
N PRO A 93 -11.29 -4.72 -0.02
CA PRO A 93 -10.75 -4.01 -1.17
C PRO A 93 -10.87 -4.84 -2.45
N ASP A 94 -10.98 -4.17 -3.58
CA ASP A 94 -10.93 -4.80 -4.91
C ASP A 94 -9.52 -5.22 -5.29
N GLY A 95 -8.53 -4.52 -4.77
CA GLY A 95 -7.13 -4.85 -4.96
C GLY A 95 -6.30 -4.58 -3.71
N LEU A 96 -5.21 -5.32 -3.57
CA LEU A 96 -4.23 -5.13 -2.52
C LEU A 96 -2.84 -5.02 -3.16
N VAL A 97 -2.10 -3.99 -2.76
CA VAL A 97 -0.72 -3.80 -3.19
C VAL A 97 0.17 -3.85 -1.94
N ASP A 98 1.06 -4.82 -1.89
CA ASP A 98 2.06 -4.88 -0.83
C ASP A 98 3.31 -4.11 -1.28
N ALA A 99 3.49 -2.93 -0.73
CA ALA A 99 4.60 -2.03 -1.03
C ALA A 99 5.43 -1.71 0.24
N ILE A 100 5.52 -2.68 1.16
CA ILE A 100 6.36 -2.56 2.36
C ILE A 100 7.84 -2.54 1.99
N LEU A 101 8.23 -3.34 0.99
CA LEU A 101 9.62 -3.51 0.54
C LEU A 101 10.53 -4.09 1.63
N ALA A 102 10.01 -5.05 2.38
CA ALA A 102 10.77 -5.75 3.42
C ALA A 102 11.68 -6.85 2.87
N LYS A 103 11.72 -7.05 1.56
CA LYS A 103 12.46 -8.12 0.86
C LYS A 103 12.01 -9.53 1.22
N LYS A 104 10.91 -9.65 1.94
CA LYS A 104 10.24 -10.91 2.27
C LYS A 104 8.75 -10.63 2.45
N ASN A 105 7.93 -11.64 2.24
CA ASN A 105 6.49 -11.54 2.45
C ASN A 105 6.18 -11.58 3.95
N LEU A 106 5.52 -10.54 4.45
CA LEU A 106 5.13 -10.41 5.86
C LEU A 106 3.65 -10.76 6.07
N GLY A 107 3.13 -11.75 5.36
CA GLY A 107 1.78 -12.28 5.58
C GLY A 107 0.75 -11.84 4.54
N THR A 108 1.18 -11.40 3.37
CA THR A 108 0.27 -11.15 2.24
C THR A 108 -0.04 -12.46 1.53
N HIS A 109 -1.33 -12.69 1.23
CA HIS A 109 -1.81 -13.90 0.57
C HIS A 109 -2.54 -13.54 -0.73
N ILE A 110 -2.45 -14.40 -1.71
CA ILE A 110 -3.13 -14.22 -3.01
C ILE A 110 -4.66 -14.12 -2.87
N THR A 111 -5.19 -14.65 -1.76
CA THR A 111 -6.63 -14.63 -1.47
C THR A 111 -7.10 -13.37 -0.72
N ASP A 112 -6.21 -12.46 -0.38
CA ASP A 112 -6.54 -11.26 0.41
C ASP A 112 -7.46 -10.29 -0.35
N ALA A 113 -7.41 -10.29 -1.67
CA ALA A 113 -8.28 -9.48 -2.53
C ALA A 113 -8.41 -10.15 -3.91
N PRO A 114 -9.38 -9.74 -4.74
CA PRO A 114 -9.49 -10.24 -6.11
C PRO A 114 -8.22 -10.03 -6.94
N VAL A 115 -7.49 -8.94 -6.71
CA VAL A 115 -6.18 -8.68 -7.33
C VAL A 115 -5.18 -8.35 -6.22
N VAL A 116 -4.08 -9.09 -6.18
CA VAL A 116 -3.00 -8.89 -5.21
C VAL A 116 -1.69 -8.69 -5.96
N VAL A 117 -1.00 -7.59 -5.69
CA VAL A 117 0.26 -7.23 -6.34
C VAL A 117 1.34 -7.02 -5.28
N GLY A 118 2.45 -7.70 -5.43
CA GLY A 118 3.65 -7.50 -4.58
C GLY A 118 4.65 -6.59 -5.28
N VAL A 119 5.20 -5.63 -4.56
CA VAL A 119 6.21 -4.71 -5.07
C VAL A 119 7.57 -5.11 -4.51
N GLY A 120 8.50 -5.44 -5.40
CA GLY A 120 9.86 -5.84 -5.03
C GLY A 120 10.01 -7.33 -4.73
N PRO A 121 11.19 -7.75 -4.22
CA PRO A 121 11.48 -9.14 -3.92
C PRO A 121 10.74 -9.64 -2.68
N GLY A 122 10.60 -10.95 -2.56
CA GLY A 122 9.93 -11.63 -1.45
C GLY A 122 8.59 -12.23 -1.81
N PHE A 123 8.07 -11.97 -3.01
CA PHE A 123 6.80 -12.49 -3.51
C PHE A 123 7.03 -13.38 -4.73
N THR A 124 6.16 -14.37 -4.88
CA THR A 124 6.13 -15.22 -6.07
C THR A 124 4.76 -15.12 -6.72
N ALA A 125 4.72 -14.59 -7.93
CA ALA A 125 3.47 -14.48 -8.70
C ALA A 125 2.90 -15.87 -8.98
N GLY A 126 1.60 -16.03 -8.75
CA GLY A 126 0.91 -17.30 -8.82
C GLY A 126 0.88 -18.08 -7.50
N VAL A 127 1.62 -17.62 -6.48
CA VAL A 127 1.67 -18.24 -5.14
C VAL A 127 1.17 -17.27 -4.08
N ASP A 128 1.86 -16.16 -3.88
CA ASP A 128 1.56 -15.15 -2.86
C ASP A 128 0.66 -14.03 -3.39
N CYS A 129 0.72 -13.79 -4.68
CA CYS A 129 0.08 -12.67 -5.36
C CYS A 129 -0.17 -13.03 -6.82
N HIS A 130 -0.91 -12.16 -7.51
CA HIS A 130 -1.20 -12.35 -8.94
C HIS A 130 -0.09 -11.79 -9.83
N ALA A 131 0.58 -10.75 -9.37
CA ALA A 131 1.68 -10.13 -10.10
C ALA A 131 2.70 -9.53 -9.13
N VAL A 132 3.93 -9.41 -9.61
CA VAL A 132 5.04 -8.78 -8.90
C VAL A 132 5.59 -7.65 -9.75
N VAL A 133 5.90 -6.52 -9.14
CA VAL A 133 6.54 -5.39 -9.83
C VAL A 133 8.02 -5.35 -9.45
N GLU A 134 8.90 -5.36 -10.47
CA GLU A 134 10.34 -5.31 -10.27
C GLU A 134 10.79 -3.95 -9.77
N THR A 135 11.62 -3.94 -8.74
CA THR A 135 12.17 -2.71 -8.16
C THR A 135 13.68 -2.58 -8.31
N MET A 136 14.36 -3.61 -8.82
CA MET A 136 15.81 -3.56 -9.08
C MET A 136 16.10 -2.48 -10.12
N ARG A 137 17.04 -1.59 -9.80
CA ARG A 137 17.48 -0.56 -10.73
C ARG A 137 18.12 -1.22 -11.96
N GLY A 138 17.78 -0.72 -13.15
CA GLY A 138 18.28 -1.24 -14.41
C GLY A 138 17.17 -1.34 -15.46
N HIS A 139 17.41 -2.17 -16.47
CA HIS A 139 16.52 -2.29 -17.64
C HIS A 139 15.16 -2.89 -17.34
N THR A 140 15.03 -3.64 -16.25
CA THR A 140 13.79 -4.32 -15.89
C THR A 140 13.00 -3.61 -14.78
N LEU A 141 13.45 -2.45 -14.31
CA LEU A 141 12.75 -1.67 -13.30
C LEU A 141 11.31 -1.39 -13.72
N GLY A 142 10.36 -1.71 -12.84
CA GLY A 142 8.94 -1.50 -13.09
C GLY A 142 8.28 -2.60 -13.93
N ARG A 143 9.03 -3.62 -14.37
CA ARG A 143 8.47 -4.75 -15.10
C ARG A 143 7.44 -5.47 -14.25
N VAL A 144 6.30 -5.81 -14.85
CA VAL A 144 5.26 -6.61 -14.21
C VAL A 144 5.52 -8.08 -14.51
N ILE A 145 5.63 -8.88 -13.44
CA ILE A 145 5.94 -10.31 -13.52
C ILE A 145 4.68 -11.08 -13.14
N TYR A 146 4.20 -11.93 -14.04
CA TYR A 146 3.01 -12.75 -13.81
C TYR A 146 3.33 -14.19 -13.45
N ASP A 147 4.58 -14.59 -13.54
CA ASP A 147 5.07 -15.92 -13.17
C ASP A 147 6.50 -15.77 -12.65
N GLY A 148 6.72 -16.13 -11.38
CA GLY A 148 8.01 -16.01 -10.75
C GLY A 148 8.12 -14.83 -9.78
N ALA A 149 9.36 -14.38 -9.56
CA ALA A 149 9.68 -13.40 -8.53
C ALA A 149 10.59 -12.29 -9.07
N ALA A 150 10.61 -11.15 -8.36
CA ALA A 150 11.55 -10.08 -8.62
C ALA A 150 12.97 -10.48 -8.17
N LEU A 151 13.97 -9.79 -8.71
CA LEU A 151 15.36 -9.98 -8.33
C LEU A 151 15.59 -9.61 -6.86
N PRO A 152 16.36 -10.43 -6.12
CA PRO A 152 16.59 -10.21 -4.70
C PRO A 152 17.47 -8.99 -4.42
#